data_3d9d0b6dd3fdd9a06ab26be0fd717336
#
_entry.id   3d9d0b6dd3fdd9a06ab26be0fd717336
#
_cell.length_a   1.000
_cell.length_b   1.000
_cell.length_c   1.000
_cell.angle_alpha   90.00
_cell.angle_beta   90.00
_cell.angle_gamma   90.00
#
_symmetry.space_group_name_H-M   'P 1'
#
loop_
_entity.id
_entity.type
_entity.pdbx_description
1 polymer ?
#
loop_
_entity_poly.entity_id
_entity_poly.type
_entity_poly.pdbx_seq_one_letter_code
_entity_poly.pdbx_strand_id
1 'polypeptide(L)'
;MKQWRGSVAVLAVLALALVGCSSGNSSKDSSSVAIDSNPVSELVKPKLVSPIKDGQKGVSPGDPMVLQVQDGKLTKVTLTNPEGKPVGGELAKDGLSWKLTEQLGFARSYKLSVDAIGLGGASNSTMTFTTISPNNRTHPYLLPAENEVVGIGQPVAVQFDENIPDRKAAQNAIKITTTPAVEGAFYWVNNREVRWRPEHFWAPGTKVDIAVNVYGKDLGNGLVGDTDITSSFTIGEATVFTADDNTKMVTVEKNGQVVKTMPTSMGKDSSPTNNGIYIVGDRFEKIIMDSSTYGVAVNSPNGYKTPVDWATRISYSGIFFHSAPWSVGQQGYSNTSHGCLNLSPSDARWVYENSKRGDITIVKNTVGDILPGTDGLGDWNIPWAQWKAGNADDNR
;
A
#
# COMPACT_ATOMS: atom_id res chain seq x y z
N MET A 1 -23.51 -6.81 39.87
CA MET A 1 -24.60 -7.68 40.38
C MET A 1 -25.84 -7.45 39.54
N LYS A 2 -26.17 -8.37 38.64
CA LYS A 2 -27.53 -8.70 38.18
C LYS A 2 -27.36 -9.89 37.19
N GLN A 3 -27.67 -11.05 37.74
CA GLN A 3 -27.77 -12.31 37.01
C GLN A 3 -29.06 -12.31 36.20
N TRP A 4 -29.01 -12.76 34.95
CA TRP A 4 -30.19 -13.15 34.22
C TRP A 4 -30.07 -14.63 33.83
N ARG A 5 -30.99 -15.38 34.44
CA ARG A 5 -31.22 -16.80 34.16
C ARG A 5 -32.21 -16.88 32.99
N GLY A 6 -31.83 -17.57 31.93
CA GLY A 6 -32.69 -17.90 30.79
C GLY A 6 -32.96 -19.40 30.78
N SER A 7 -34.23 -19.76 30.83
CA SER A 7 -34.76 -21.13 30.93
C SER A 7 -34.64 -21.90 29.64
N VAL A 8 -34.17 -23.16 29.76
CA VAL A 8 -34.18 -24.16 28.71
C VAL A 8 -35.57 -24.81 28.69
N ALA A 9 -36.26 -24.71 27.56
CA ALA A 9 -37.49 -25.46 27.29
C ALA A 9 -37.16 -26.71 26.48
N VAL A 10 -37.26 -27.85 27.09
CA VAL A 10 -37.19 -29.17 26.45
C VAL A 10 -38.59 -29.50 25.89
N LEU A 11 -38.74 -29.59 24.58
CA LEU A 11 -39.92 -30.13 23.93
C LEU A 11 -39.67 -31.62 23.60
N ALA A 12 -40.35 -32.51 24.30
CA ALA A 12 -40.44 -33.91 23.99
C ALA A 12 -41.47 -34.13 22.87
N VAL A 13 -41.07 -34.74 21.77
CA VAL A 13 -41.98 -35.18 20.70
C VAL A 13 -42.25 -36.69 20.88
N LEU A 14 -43.51 -36.99 21.21
CA LEU A 14 -44.06 -38.36 21.21
C LEU A 14 -44.21 -38.89 19.79
N ALA A 15 -43.62 -40.06 19.53
CA ALA A 15 -43.87 -40.84 18.33
C ALA A 15 -45.07 -41.74 18.54
N LEU A 16 -46.12 -41.56 17.76
CA LEU A 16 -47.23 -42.55 17.63
C LEU A 16 -46.97 -43.46 16.43
N ALA A 17 -46.73 -44.72 16.70
CA ALA A 17 -46.71 -45.76 15.67
C ALA A 17 -48.13 -46.33 15.49
N LEU A 18 -48.68 -46.27 14.27
CA LEU A 18 -49.87 -46.98 13.88
C LEU A 18 -49.47 -48.11 12.94
N VAL A 19 -49.61 -49.33 13.45
CA VAL A 19 -49.52 -50.59 12.68
C VAL A 19 -50.88 -50.89 12.08
N GLY A 20 -50.98 -50.96 10.76
CA GLY A 20 -52.14 -51.42 10.04
C GLY A 20 -51.73 -52.58 9.12
N CYS A 21 -52.09 -53.84 9.49
CA CYS A 21 -52.03 -55.00 8.62
C CYS A 21 -53.24 -55.07 7.73
N SER A 22 -53.05 -55.17 6.43
CA SER A 22 -54.04 -55.70 5.51
C SER A 22 -53.38 -56.53 4.43
N SER A 23 -53.77 -57.83 4.38
CA SER A 23 -53.37 -58.84 3.41
C SER A 23 -54.15 -58.69 2.13
N GLY A 24 -53.53 -58.92 0.94
CA GLY A 24 -54.20 -59.04 -0.31
C GLY A 24 -53.36 -58.93 -1.60
N ASN A 25 -52.85 -60.05 -1.99
CA ASN A 25 -52.66 -60.67 -3.35
C ASN A 25 -52.23 -59.79 -4.58
N SER A 26 -51.07 -60.17 -5.09
CA SER A 26 -50.60 -60.26 -6.52
C SER A 26 -51.07 -59.29 -7.58
N SER A 27 -50.11 -58.49 -8.08
CA SER A 27 -49.75 -58.49 -9.52
C SER A 27 -48.48 -57.62 -9.69
N LYS A 28 -47.58 -58.14 -10.56
CA LYS A 28 -46.32 -57.45 -10.95
C LYS A 28 -46.64 -56.23 -11.78
N ASP A 29 -46.29 -55.08 -11.23
CA ASP A 29 -45.94 -53.88 -12.00
C ASP A 29 -44.83 -53.19 -11.26
N SER A 30 -43.65 -53.12 -11.90
CA SER A 30 -42.50 -52.41 -11.43
C SER A 30 -42.69 -50.92 -11.70
N SER A 31 -43.52 -50.29 -10.90
CA SER A 31 -43.54 -48.84 -10.76
C SER A 31 -42.52 -48.48 -9.67
N SER A 32 -41.45 -47.86 -10.08
CA SER A 32 -40.52 -47.18 -9.17
C SER A 32 -41.31 -46.15 -8.37
N VAL A 33 -41.63 -46.46 -7.11
CA VAL A 33 -42.16 -45.48 -6.17
C VAL A 33 -41.08 -44.44 -5.97
N ALA A 34 -41.27 -43.29 -6.61
CA ALA A 34 -40.54 -42.10 -6.24
C ALA A 34 -40.81 -41.87 -4.74
N ILE A 35 -39.78 -42.01 -3.89
CA ILE A 35 -39.86 -41.65 -2.48
C ILE A 35 -40.10 -40.14 -2.48
N ASP A 36 -41.32 -39.74 -2.22
CA ASP A 36 -41.73 -38.35 -2.08
C ASP A 36 -40.84 -37.71 -1.00
N SER A 37 -40.21 -36.62 -1.35
CA SER A 37 -39.28 -35.92 -0.45
C SER A 37 -39.96 -35.59 0.87
N ASN A 38 -39.52 -36.23 1.95
CA ASN A 38 -40.06 -35.95 3.28
C ASN A 38 -39.82 -34.44 3.59
N PRO A 39 -40.90 -33.66 3.83
CA PRO A 39 -40.74 -32.21 4.06
C PRO A 39 -39.80 -31.89 5.25
N VAL A 40 -39.60 -32.81 6.18
CA VAL A 40 -38.66 -32.65 7.29
C VAL A 40 -37.19 -32.76 6.80
N SER A 41 -36.93 -33.61 5.78
CA SER A 41 -35.58 -33.75 5.24
C SER A 41 -35.10 -32.47 4.53
N GLU A 42 -36.01 -31.76 3.88
CA GLU A 42 -35.69 -30.48 3.23
C GLU A 42 -35.28 -29.38 4.24
N LEU A 43 -35.88 -29.39 5.43
CA LEU A 43 -35.56 -28.40 6.49
C LEU A 43 -34.13 -28.56 7.03
N VAL A 44 -33.57 -29.78 7.00
CA VAL A 44 -32.24 -30.12 7.55
C VAL A 44 -31.22 -30.46 6.46
N LYS A 45 -31.52 -30.16 5.17
CA LYS A 45 -30.52 -30.22 4.10
C LYS A 45 -29.44 -29.19 4.28
N PRO A 46 -28.20 -29.53 3.88
CA PRO A 46 -27.11 -28.54 3.90
C PRO A 46 -27.47 -27.29 3.09
N LYS A 47 -27.29 -26.11 3.70
CA LYS A 47 -27.51 -24.81 3.05
C LYS A 47 -26.17 -24.15 2.80
N LEU A 48 -25.85 -23.91 1.54
CA LEU A 48 -24.64 -23.21 1.13
C LEU A 48 -24.82 -21.70 1.33
N VAL A 49 -23.88 -21.09 2.07
CA VAL A 49 -23.71 -19.64 2.16
C VAL A 49 -22.54 -19.25 1.26
N SER A 50 -22.83 -18.56 0.19
CA SER A 50 -21.85 -18.18 -0.84
C SER A 50 -21.89 -16.67 -1.06
N PRO A 51 -20.74 -15.99 -1.19
CA PRO A 51 -20.68 -14.59 -1.63
C PRO A 51 -21.02 -14.45 -3.12
N ILE A 52 -21.05 -15.57 -3.88
CA ILE A 52 -21.31 -15.61 -5.30
C ILE A 52 -22.70 -16.21 -5.56
N LYS A 53 -23.43 -15.63 -6.50
CA LYS A 53 -24.70 -16.15 -7.03
C LYS A 53 -24.48 -16.75 -8.41
N ASP A 54 -25.31 -17.72 -8.77
CA ASP A 54 -25.29 -18.28 -10.13
C ASP A 54 -25.58 -17.19 -11.18
N GLY A 55 -24.83 -17.18 -12.25
CA GLY A 55 -24.90 -16.18 -13.33
C GLY A 55 -24.37 -14.78 -12.94
N GLN A 56 -23.78 -14.59 -11.76
CA GLN A 56 -23.27 -13.29 -11.33
C GLN A 56 -22.17 -12.78 -12.26
N LYS A 57 -22.29 -11.51 -12.65
CA LYS A 57 -21.29 -10.80 -13.48
C LYS A 57 -20.57 -9.74 -12.65
N GLY A 58 -19.36 -9.41 -13.08
CA GLY A 58 -18.60 -8.31 -12.49
C GLY A 58 -18.08 -8.61 -11.09
N VAL A 59 -17.78 -9.86 -10.78
CA VAL A 59 -17.14 -10.24 -9.51
C VAL A 59 -15.73 -9.70 -9.49
N SER A 60 -15.34 -9.00 -8.40
CA SER A 60 -13.94 -8.57 -8.22
C SER A 60 -13.05 -9.79 -8.04
N PRO A 61 -11.96 -9.92 -8.83
CA PRO A 61 -11.08 -11.08 -8.72
C PRO A 61 -10.18 -11.04 -7.46
N GLY A 62 -10.08 -9.90 -6.80
CA GLY A 62 -9.31 -9.70 -5.56
C GLY A 62 -10.14 -9.85 -4.28
N ASP A 63 -11.47 -9.98 -4.39
CA ASP A 63 -12.31 -10.12 -3.20
C ASP A 63 -12.13 -11.51 -2.56
N PRO A 64 -12.09 -11.58 -1.22
CA PRO A 64 -12.05 -12.86 -0.53
C PRO A 64 -13.26 -13.72 -0.84
N MET A 65 -13.05 -14.93 -1.36
CA MET A 65 -14.12 -15.89 -1.58
C MET A 65 -14.06 -16.96 -0.48
N VAL A 66 -15.03 -16.92 0.43
CA VAL A 66 -15.22 -17.90 1.48
C VAL A 66 -16.64 -18.47 1.38
N LEU A 67 -16.73 -19.78 1.18
CA LEU A 67 -17.99 -20.53 1.23
C LEU A 67 -18.18 -21.08 2.63
N GLN A 68 -19.40 -21.10 3.12
CA GLN A 68 -19.77 -21.72 4.38
C GLN A 68 -20.98 -22.62 4.16
N VAL A 69 -21.16 -23.62 5.02
CA VAL A 69 -22.34 -24.50 5.01
C VAL A 69 -23.02 -24.49 6.36
N GLN A 70 -24.34 -24.42 6.35
CA GLN A 70 -25.20 -24.63 7.52
C GLN A 70 -25.89 -25.98 7.39
N ASP A 71 -26.23 -26.60 8.51
CA ASP A 71 -26.96 -27.87 8.62
C ASP A 71 -26.24 -29.07 7.94
N GLY A 72 -24.87 -29.02 7.84
CA GLY A 72 -24.09 -30.07 7.21
C GLY A 72 -22.60 -29.78 7.13
N LYS A 73 -21.92 -30.50 6.24
CA LYS A 73 -20.48 -30.36 5.95
C LYS A 73 -20.26 -30.33 4.44
N LEU A 74 -19.33 -29.51 4.00
CA LEU A 74 -18.77 -29.55 2.65
C LEU A 74 -17.90 -30.83 2.53
N THR A 75 -18.13 -31.60 1.49
CA THR A 75 -17.37 -32.81 1.18
C THR A 75 -16.42 -32.61 0.01
N LYS A 76 -16.80 -31.74 -0.94
CA LYS A 76 -15.97 -31.37 -2.08
C LYS A 76 -16.35 -29.97 -2.56
N VAL A 77 -15.33 -29.17 -2.84
CA VAL A 77 -15.50 -27.88 -3.54
C VAL A 77 -14.50 -27.84 -4.69
N THR A 78 -14.99 -27.51 -5.87
CA THR A 78 -14.15 -27.38 -7.07
C THR A 78 -14.50 -26.09 -7.79
N LEU A 79 -13.52 -25.20 -7.91
CA LEU A 79 -13.60 -24.03 -8.76
C LEU A 79 -12.74 -24.27 -10.00
N THR A 80 -13.32 -24.09 -11.19
CA THR A 80 -12.58 -24.27 -12.44
C THR A 80 -12.63 -23.01 -13.29
N ASN A 81 -11.55 -22.77 -14.02
CA ASN A 81 -11.47 -21.74 -15.04
C ASN A 81 -12.17 -22.17 -16.35
N PRO A 82 -12.23 -21.32 -17.41
CA PRO A 82 -12.88 -21.66 -18.67
C PRO A 82 -12.29 -22.89 -19.37
N GLU A 83 -11.00 -23.14 -19.17
CA GLU A 83 -10.29 -24.29 -19.75
C GLU A 83 -10.48 -25.57 -18.93
N GLY A 84 -11.30 -25.54 -17.88
CA GLY A 84 -11.58 -26.67 -17.00
C GLY A 84 -10.46 -26.97 -15.98
N LYS A 85 -9.43 -26.13 -15.88
CA LYS A 85 -8.37 -26.28 -14.87
C LYS A 85 -8.90 -25.87 -13.50
N PRO A 86 -8.58 -26.63 -12.44
CA PRO A 86 -8.93 -26.25 -11.08
C PRO A 86 -8.18 -24.99 -10.66
N VAL A 87 -8.86 -24.13 -9.89
CA VAL A 87 -8.32 -22.96 -9.20
C VAL A 87 -8.13 -23.33 -7.74
N GLY A 88 -6.99 -22.94 -7.15
CA GLY A 88 -6.59 -23.31 -5.80
C GLY A 88 -7.56 -22.83 -4.72
N GLY A 89 -7.89 -23.72 -3.80
CA GLY A 89 -8.71 -23.41 -2.63
C GLY A 89 -8.58 -24.49 -1.57
N GLU A 90 -8.87 -24.14 -0.34
CA GLU A 90 -8.66 -24.99 0.85
C GLU A 90 -9.99 -25.26 1.55
N LEU A 91 -10.31 -26.53 1.75
CA LEU A 91 -11.42 -26.99 2.57
C LEU A 91 -10.95 -27.07 4.03
N ALA A 92 -11.68 -26.42 4.94
CA ALA A 92 -11.40 -26.49 6.35
C ALA A 92 -11.55 -27.93 6.89
N LYS A 93 -10.74 -28.32 7.87
CA LYS A 93 -10.72 -29.68 8.43
C LYS A 93 -12.05 -30.14 9.04
N ASP A 94 -12.83 -29.19 9.54
CA ASP A 94 -14.17 -29.44 10.10
C ASP A 94 -15.26 -29.58 9.00
N GLY A 95 -14.91 -29.25 7.75
CA GLY A 95 -15.84 -29.26 6.62
C GLY A 95 -16.86 -28.11 6.63
N LEU A 96 -16.73 -27.12 7.49
CA LEU A 96 -17.72 -26.04 7.61
C LEU A 96 -17.49 -24.87 6.65
N SER A 97 -16.28 -24.75 6.10
CA SER A 97 -15.95 -23.69 5.17
C SER A 97 -14.92 -24.12 4.12
N TRP A 98 -14.92 -23.41 3.01
CA TRP A 98 -13.89 -23.47 1.98
C TRP A 98 -13.47 -22.05 1.62
N LYS A 99 -12.16 -21.85 1.42
CA LYS A 99 -11.58 -20.57 1.10
C LYS A 99 -10.76 -20.64 -0.19
N LEU A 100 -10.97 -19.68 -1.10
CA LEU A 100 -10.11 -19.49 -2.26
C LEU A 100 -8.69 -19.09 -1.80
N THR A 101 -7.66 -19.72 -2.36
CA THR A 101 -6.25 -19.47 -2.04
C THR A 101 -5.44 -18.93 -3.22
N GLU A 102 -6.03 -18.94 -4.42
CA GLU A 102 -5.43 -18.45 -5.65
C GLU A 102 -6.21 -17.26 -6.18
N GLN A 103 -5.54 -16.26 -6.72
CA GLN A 103 -6.20 -15.09 -7.31
C GLN A 103 -6.92 -15.46 -8.61
N LEU A 104 -8.13 -14.93 -8.79
CA LEU A 104 -8.86 -15.05 -10.04
C LEU A 104 -8.33 -14.07 -11.08
N GLY A 105 -8.44 -14.40 -12.37
CA GLY A 105 -8.07 -13.47 -13.45
C GLY A 105 -9.20 -12.48 -13.78
N PHE A 106 -8.85 -11.35 -14.40
CA PHE A 106 -9.80 -10.41 -15.00
C PHE A 106 -10.45 -10.97 -16.24
N ALA A 107 -11.70 -10.56 -16.52
CA ALA A 107 -12.48 -10.93 -17.72
C ALA A 107 -12.55 -12.45 -17.94
N ARG A 108 -12.72 -13.23 -16.87
CA ARG A 108 -12.78 -14.69 -16.90
C ARG A 108 -14.13 -15.20 -16.39
N SER A 109 -14.56 -16.33 -16.96
CA SER A 109 -15.68 -17.09 -16.45
C SER A 109 -15.20 -18.22 -15.55
N TYR A 110 -15.92 -18.51 -14.50
CA TYR A 110 -15.59 -19.58 -13.56
C TYR A 110 -16.81 -20.44 -13.27
N LYS A 111 -16.57 -21.73 -13.00
CA LYS A 111 -17.59 -22.68 -12.55
C LYS A 111 -17.23 -23.20 -11.17
N LEU A 112 -18.11 -22.96 -10.22
CA LEU A 112 -18.00 -23.42 -8.83
C LEU A 112 -18.98 -24.58 -8.63
N SER A 113 -18.45 -25.74 -8.24
CA SER A 113 -19.23 -26.94 -7.89
C SER A 113 -18.99 -27.29 -6.43
N VAL A 114 -20.07 -27.50 -5.69
CA VAL A 114 -20.03 -27.71 -4.23
C VAL A 114 -20.87 -28.93 -3.90
N ASP A 115 -20.28 -29.91 -3.23
CA ASP A 115 -20.94 -31.06 -2.68
C ASP A 115 -20.95 -30.95 -1.14
N ALA A 116 -22.09 -31.15 -0.54
CA ALA A 116 -22.29 -31.13 0.91
C ALA A 116 -23.16 -32.28 1.38
N ILE A 117 -23.01 -32.69 2.63
CA ILE A 117 -23.80 -33.74 3.27
C ILE A 117 -24.27 -33.28 4.66
N GLY A 118 -25.50 -33.60 5.00
CA GLY A 118 -26.12 -33.31 6.31
C GLY A 118 -27.17 -34.33 6.69
N LEU A 119 -27.92 -34.11 7.76
CA LEU A 119 -28.97 -35.00 8.22
C LEU A 119 -30.08 -35.17 7.20
N GLY A 120 -30.35 -34.15 6.36
CA GLY A 120 -31.31 -34.22 5.27
C GLY A 120 -30.78 -34.85 3.97
N GLY A 121 -29.60 -35.48 4.00
CA GLY A 121 -28.94 -36.12 2.86
C GLY A 121 -27.89 -35.26 2.16
N ALA A 122 -27.52 -35.67 0.95
CA ALA A 122 -26.55 -34.94 0.12
C ALA A 122 -27.20 -33.73 -0.58
N SER A 123 -26.41 -32.68 -0.78
CA SER A 123 -26.77 -31.49 -1.55
C SER A 123 -25.63 -31.16 -2.52
N ASN A 124 -25.99 -30.89 -3.77
CA ASN A 124 -25.07 -30.50 -4.83
C ASN A 124 -25.49 -29.14 -5.38
N SER A 125 -24.53 -28.24 -5.52
CA SER A 125 -24.75 -26.91 -6.07
C SER A 125 -23.72 -26.62 -7.14
N THR A 126 -24.14 -26.03 -8.24
CA THR A 126 -23.24 -25.53 -9.29
C THR A 126 -23.62 -24.10 -9.61
N MET A 127 -22.63 -23.24 -9.64
CA MET A 127 -22.75 -21.82 -9.95
C MET A 127 -21.72 -21.42 -10.99
N THR A 128 -22.08 -20.51 -11.86
CA THR A 128 -21.19 -19.87 -12.82
C THR A 128 -21.13 -18.39 -12.52
N PHE A 129 -19.99 -17.76 -12.73
CA PHE A 129 -19.86 -16.32 -12.59
C PHE A 129 -18.75 -15.77 -13.49
N THR A 130 -18.75 -14.47 -13.72
CA THR A 130 -17.68 -13.79 -14.47
C THR A 130 -17.08 -12.69 -13.65
N THR A 131 -15.75 -12.56 -13.74
CA THR A 131 -15.01 -11.45 -13.11
C THR A 131 -15.12 -10.17 -13.94
N ILE A 132 -14.82 -9.03 -13.29
CA ILE A 132 -14.81 -7.71 -13.96
C ILE A 132 -13.87 -7.71 -15.16
N SER A 133 -14.23 -6.91 -16.17
CA SER A 133 -13.40 -6.59 -17.33
C SER A 133 -13.14 -5.08 -17.30
N PRO A 134 -12.13 -4.61 -16.55
CA PRO A 134 -11.88 -3.17 -16.41
C PRO A 134 -11.36 -2.58 -17.73
N ASN A 135 -11.82 -1.38 -18.07
CA ASN A 135 -11.33 -0.63 -19.22
C ASN A 135 -9.97 0.00 -18.95
N ASN A 136 -9.69 0.33 -17.69
CA ASN A 136 -8.43 0.90 -17.25
C ASN A 136 -7.94 0.24 -15.96
N ARG A 137 -6.61 0.10 -15.83
CA ARG A 137 -5.95 -0.49 -14.66
C ARG A 137 -4.79 0.36 -14.24
N THR A 138 -4.45 0.32 -12.95
CA THR A 138 -3.29 1.00 -12.40
C THR A 138 -2.40 0.05 -11.63
N HIS A 139 -1.09 0.29 -11.74
CA HIS A 139 -0.05 -0.46 -11.06
C HIS A 139 0.52 0.36 -9.89
N PRO A 140 0.55 -0.18 -8.66
CA PRO A 140 1.19 0.46 -7.54
C PRO A 140 2.70 0.21 -7.52
N TYR A 141 3.47 1.21 -7.08
CA TYR A 141 4.90 1.13 -6.82
C TYR A 141 5.17 1.58 -5.39
N LEU A 142 6.18 1.00 -4.75
CA LEU A 142 6.57 1.31 -3.38
C LEU A 142 7.95 1.94 -3.31
N LEU A 143 8.07 2.93 -2.44
CA LEU A 143 9.32 3.52 -2.02
C LEU A 143 9.29 3.67 -0.49
N PRO A 144 10.32 3.26 0.28
CA PRO A 144 11.60 2.67 -0.15
C PRO A 144 11.47 1.28 -0.77
N ALA A 145 12.56 0.82 -1.40
CA ALA A 145 12.64 -0.54 -1.93
C ALA A 145 12.63 -1.59 -0.81
N GLU A 146 12.33 -2.83 -1.17
CA GLU A 146 12.28 -3.93 -0.22
C GLU A 146 13.66 -4.15 0.44
N ASN A 147 13.64 -4.35 1.77
CA ASN A 147 14.81 -4.56 2.63
C ASN A 147 15.83 -3.40 2.65
N GLU A 148 15.44 -2.23 2.17
CA GLU A 148 16.29 -1.04 2.23
C GLU A 148 16.47 -0.57 3.69
N VAL A 149 17.65 -0.06 4.02
CA VAL A 149 17.91 0.66 5.27
C VAL A 149 17.96 2.15 4.97
N VAL A 150 17.00 2.90 5.52
CA VAL A 150 16.78 4.31 5.20
C VAL A 150 16.99 5.23 6.40
N GLY A 151 17.06 6.52 6.16
CA GLY A 151 17.19 7.53 7.22
C GLY A 151 15.87 7.80 7.94
N ILE A 152 15.98 8.53 9.06
CA ILE A 152 14.89 8.82 9.99
C ILE A 152 13.77 9.71 9.43
N GLY A 153 13.98 10.34 8.28
CA GLY A 153 13.01 11.20 7.62
C GLY A 153 12.23 10.52 6.49
N GLN A 154 12.47 9.25 6.19
CA GLN A 154 11.87 8.56 5.05
C GLN A 154 10.37 8.33 5.23
N PRO A 155 9.48 8.90 4.42
CA PRO A 155 8.07 8.51 4.39
C PRO A 155 7.89 7.19 3.63
N VAL A 156 6.82 6.45 3.92
CA VAL A 156 6.30 5.45 2.98
C VAL A 156 5.66 6.18 1.82
N ALA A 157 6.03 5.85 0.59
CA ALA A 157 5.39 6.36 -0.61
C ALA A 157 4.78 5.23 -1.43
N VAL A 158 3.50 5.38 -1.77
CA VAL A 158 2.78 4.52 -2.71
C VAL A 158 2.45 5.36 -3.93
N GLN A 159 3.08 5.04 -5.05
CA GLN A 159 2.91 5.73 -6.32
C GLN A 159 2.13 4.83 -7.27
N PHE A 160 1.19 5.41 -7.99
CA PHE A 160 0.42 4.75 -9.05
C PHE A 160 0.82 5.32 -10.43
N ASP A 161 0.74 4.52 -11.47
CA ASP A 161 1.00 4.97 -12.84
C ASP A 161 -0.16 5.77 -13.45
N GLU A 162 -1.35 5.73 -12.81
CA GLU A 162 -2.53 6.48 -13.19
C GLU A 162 -2.98 7.47 -12.08
N ASN A 163 -3.72 8.51 -12.47
CA ASN A 163 -4.38 9.39 -11.50
C ASN A 163 -5.49 8.61 -10.76
N ILE A 164 -5.53 8.71 -9.44
CA ILE A 164 -6.48 8.00 -8.60
C ILE A 164 -7.72 8.87 -8.33
N PRO A 165 -8.89 8.51 -8.89
CA PRO A 165 -10.11 9.30 -8.68
C PRO A 165 -10.68 9.14 -7.27
N ASP A 166 -10.68 7.92 -6.71
CA ASP A 166 -11.08 7.66 -5.33
C ASP A 166 -9.86 7.38 -4.44
N ARG A 167 -9.29 8.47 -3.94
CA ARG A 167 -8.12 8.44 -3.06
C ARG A 167 -8.39 7.74 -1.74
N LYS A 168 -9.63 7.79 -1.22
CA LYS A 168 -10.02 7.06 0.00
C LYS A 168 -10.04 5.56 -0.22
N ALA A 169 -10.59 5.10 -1.33
CA ALA A 169 -10.56 3.68 -1.67
C ALA A 169 -9.11 3.16 -1.75
N ALA A 170 -8.22 3.93 -2.40
CA ALA A 170 -6.80 3.58 -2.46
C ALA A 170 -6.15 3.56 -1.07
N GLN A 171 -6.35 4.59 -0.23
CA GLN A 171 -5.80 4.60 1.14
C GLN A 171 -6.29 3.43 1.99
N ASN A 172 -7.57 3.08 1.90
CA ASN A 172 -8.17 1.96 2.65
C ASN A 172 -7.59 0.60 2.22
N ALA A 173 -6.99 0.52 1.04
CA ALA A 173 -6.31 -0.66 0.54
C ALA A 173 -4.84 -0.75 0.98
N ILE A 174 -4.29 0.31 1.58
CA ILE A 174 -2.91 0.35 2.06
C ILE A 174 -2.88 0.08 3.56
N LYS A 175 -2.11 -0.92 3.96
CA LYS A 175 -1.85 -1.25 5.35
C LYS A 175 -0.38 -1.00 5.69
N ILE A 176 -0.13 -0.17 6.70
CA ILE A 176 1.20 0.06 7.26
C ILE A 176 1.25 -0.58 8.64
N THR A 177 2.28 -1.38 8.89
CA THR A 177 2.55 -1.98 10.21
C THR A 177 3.97 -1.63 10.62
N THR A 178 4.15 -1.15 11.84
CA THR A 178 5.47 -0.73 12.33
C THR A 178 5.83 -1.49 13.60
N THR A 179 7.13 -1.75 13.79
CA THR A 179 7.67 -2.37 14.99
C THR A 179 8.87 -1.54 15.49
N PRO A 180 8.76 -0.85 16.64
CA PRO A 180 7.57 -0.71 17.49
C PRO A 180 6.41 0.00 16.78
N ALA A 181 5.18 -0.15 17.31
CA ALA A 181 3.99 0.50 16.75
C ALA A 181 4.10 2.02 16.83
N VAL A 182 3.88 2.71 15.72
CA VAL A 182 3.93 4.17 15.60
C VAL A 182 2.64 4.65 14.94
N GLU A 183 2.03 5.71 15.48
CA GLU A 183 0.91 6.40 14.83
C GLU A 183 1.43 7.22 13.65
N GLY A 184 0.72 7.17 12.53
CA GLY A 184 1.01 7.97 11.36
C GLY A 184 -0.23 8.26 10.53
N ALA A 185 -0.09 9.06 9.48
CA ALA A 185 -1.20 9.48 8.63
C ALA A 185 -0.80 9.56 7.16
N PHE A 186 -1.80 9.45 6.29
CA PHE A 186 -1.66 9.58 4.85
C PHE A 186 -1.86 11.01 4.38
N TYR A 187 -1.08 11.41 3.37
CA TYR A 187 -1.24 12.66 2.64
C TYR A 187 -0.90 12.47 1.17
N TRP A 188 -1.74 12.97 0.25
CA TRP A 188 -1.50 12.92 -1.19
C TRP A 188 -0.64 14.10 -1.60
N VAL A 189 0.54 13.83 -2.11
CA VAL A 189 1.45 14.87 -2.62
C VAL A 189 1.10 15.29 -4.04
N ASN A 190 0.42 14.41 -4.79
CA ASN A 190 -0.16 14.66 -6.10
C ASN A 190 -1.29 13.66 -6.40
N ASN A 191 -1.83 13.64 -7.63
CA ASN A 191 -2.95 12.77 -8.01
C ASN A 191 -2.59 11.27 -8.14
N ARG A 192 -1.29 10.94 -8.11
CA ARG A 192 -0.76 9.58 -8.32
C ARG A 192 0.02 9.05 -7.13
N GLU A 193 0.31 9.88 -6.13
CA GLU A 193 1.21 9.50 -5.05
C GLU A 193 0.64 9.89 -3.70
N VAL A 194 0.47 8.89 -2.83
CA VAL A 194 0.12 9.04 -1.43
C VAL A 194 1.31 8.65 -0.57
N ARG A 195 1.55 9.43 0.47
CA ARG A 195 2.60 9.19 1.44
C ARG A 195 2.05 8.98 2.83
N TRP A 196 2.77 8.20 3.62
CA TRP A 196 2.47 7.99 5.02
C TRP A 196 3.73 8.27 5.86
N ARG A 197 3.58 9.04 6.92
CA ARG A 197 4.64 9.29 7.90
C ARG A 197 4.08 9.47 9.30
N PRO A 198 4.90 9.27 10.34
CA PRO A 198 4.55 9.66 11.71
C PRO A 198 4.62 11.18 11.91
N GLU A 199 4.24 11.64 13.10
CA GLU A 199 4.34 13.04 13.51
C GLU A 199 5.79 13.52 13.61
N HIS A 200 6.65 12.69 14.20
CA HIS A 200 8.06 12.97 14.40
C HIS A 200 8.93 12.07 13.53
N PHE A 201 10.19 12.42 13.37
CA PHE A 201 11.15 11.55 12.70
C PHE A 201 11.15 10.15 13.33
N TRP A 202 11.41 9.16 12.52
CA TRP A 202 11.45 7.78 12.97
C TRP A 202 12.52 7.52 14.03
N ALA A 203 12.23 6.64 14.97
CA ALA A 203 13.26 6.08 15.83
C ALA A 203 14.13 5.07 15.05
N PRO A 204 15.47 5.15 15.18
CA PRO A 204 16.36 4.14 14.60
C PRO A 204 16.00 2.72 15.02
N GLY A 205 16.13 1.77 14.09
CA GLY A 205 15.79 0.37 14.29
C GLY A 205 14.31 0.03 14.07
N THR A 206 13.43 1.00 13.84
CA THR A 206 12.03 0.74 13.51
C THR A 206 11.94 -0.04 12.20
N LYS A 207 11.16 -1.12 12.20
CA LYS A 207 10.75 -1.86 11.00
C LYS A 207 9.41 -1.37 10.51
N VAL A 208 9.27 -1.27 9.21
CA VAL A 208 8.03 -0.84 8.54
C VAL A 208 7.66 -1.87 7.49
N ASP A 209 6.49 -2.49 7.65
CA ASP A 209 5.90 -3.43 6.69
C ASP A 209 4.73 -2.75 6.00
N ILE A 210 4.66 -2.90 4.68
CA ILE A 210 3.68 -2.26 3.81
C ILE A 210 2.95 -3.34 3.02
N ALA A 211 1.63 -3.26 2.96
CA ALA A 211 0.82 -4.05 2.04
C ALA A 211 -0.15 -3.13 1.30
N VAL A 212 -0.13 -3.18 -0.03
CA VAL A 212 -1.05 -2.46 -0.92
C VAL A 212 -1.91 -3.51 -1.60
N ASN A 213 -3.17 -3.64 -1.14
CA ASN A 213 -4.10 -4.68 -1.56
C ASN A 213 -5.15 -4.09 -2.50
N VAL A 214 -4.74 -3.73 -3.72
CA VAL A 214 -5.59 -3.06 -4.71
C VAL A 214 -6.05 -3.96 -5.85
N TYR A 215 -5.58 -5.21 -5.92
CA TYR A 215 -5.97 -6.13 -6.97
C TYR A 215 -7.48 -6.29 -7.07
N GLY A 216 -8.03 -5.97 -8.24
CA GLY A 216 -9.46 -6.06 -8.50
C GLY A 216 -10.33 -5.01 -7.81
N LYS A 217 -9.76 -4.07 -7.05
CA LYS A 217 -10.52 -3.00 -6.39
C LYS A 217 -10.75 -1.83 -7.32
N ASP A 218 -11.98 -1.32 -7.32
CA ASP A 218 -12.32 -0.06 -7.98
C ASP A 218 -11.74 1.11 -7.17
N LEU A 219 -10.91 1.89 -7.83
CA LEU A 219 -10.25 3.10 -7.30
C LEU A 219 -10.90 4.38 -7.84
N GLY A 220 -12.15 4.26 -8.30
CA GLY A 220 -12.97 5.33 -8.84
C GLY A 220 -13.01 5.35 -10.36
N ASN A 221 -14.16 5.74 -10.91
CA ASN A 221 -14.41 5.86 -12.34
C ASN A 221 -14.06 4.60 -13.17
N GLY A 222 -14.16 3.40 -12.55
CA GLY A 222 -13.82 2.12 -13.18
C GLY A 222 -12.32 1.88 -13.37
N LEU A 223 -11.45 2.69 -12.77
CA LEU A 223 -10.04 2.40 -12.65
C LEU A 223 -9.83 1.30 -11.60
N VAL A 224 -9.14 0.23 -11.96
CA VAL A 224 -8.97 -0.94 -11.09
C VAL A 224 -7.49 -1.24 -10.85
N GLY A 225 -7.13 -1.57 -9.61
CA GLY A 225 -5.77 -2.03 -9.30
C GLY A 225 -5.46 -3.36 -9.97
N ASP A 226 -4.30 -3.50 -10.58
CA ASP A 226 -3.91 -4.67 -11.38
C ASP A 226 -3.13 -5.71 -10.60
N THR A 227 -2.58 -5.36 -9.43
CA THR A 227 -1.79 -6.25 -8.57
C THR A 227 -1.78 -5.78 -7.12
N ASP A 228 -1.58 -6.73 -6.20
CA ASP A 228 -1.21 -6.45 -4.83
C ASP A 228 0.32 -6.46 -4.71
N ILE A 229 0.87 -5.54 -3.92
CA ILE A 229 2.30 -5.49 -3.64
C ILE A 229 2.58 -5.35 -2.15
N THR A 230 3.71 -5.89 -1.72
CA THR A 230 4.21 -5.75 -0.35
C THR A 230 5.66 -5.31 -0.37
N SER A 231 6.09 -4.61 0.68
CA SER A 231 7.49 -4.28 0.92
C SER A 231 7.73 -4.12 2.40
N SER A 232 8.99 -4.21 2.80
CA SER A 232 9.43 -3.89 4.15
C SER A 232 10.75 -3.15 4.10
N PHE A 233 11.00 -2.27 5.08
CA PHE A 233 12.26 -1.58 5.22
C PHE A 233 12.58 -1.32 6.69
N THR A 234 13.82 -0.91 6.98
CA THR A 234 14.29 -0.62 8.34
C THR A 234 14.83 0.79 8.41
N ILE A 235 14.54 1.49 9.51
CA ILE A 235 15.13 2.79 9.81
C ILE A 235 16.53 2.59 10.37
N GLY A 236 17.52 3.17 9.71
CA GLY A 236 18.91 3.15 10.13
C GLY A 236 19.23 4.16 11.23
N GLU A 237 20.51 4.45 11.41
CA GLU A 237 20.95 5.48 12.34
C GLU A 237 20.43 6.88 11.95
N ALA A 238 20.22 7.73 12.96
CA ALA A 238 19.79 9.10 12.77
C ALA A 238 20.96 9.93 12.22
N THR A 239 20.87 10.33 10.95
CA THR A 239 21.82 11.26 10.30
C THR A 239 21.08 12.54 9.95
N VAL A 240 21.58 13.68 10.47
CA VAL A 240 21.02 15.01 10.23
C VAL A 240 22.11 15.94 9.74
N PHE A 241 21.88 16.57 8.59
CA PHE A 241 22.72 17.62 8.01
C PHE A 241 22.05 18.96 8.32
N THR A 242 22.73 19.87 9.01
CA THR A 242 22.23 21.24 9.26
C THR A 242 23.08 22.23 8.48
N ALA A 243 22.51 22.84 7.45
CA ALA A 243 23.10 23.92 6.69
C ALA A 243 22.59 25.27 7.24
N ASP A 244 23.48 26.06 7.81
CA ASP A 244 23.17 27.34 8.43
C ASP A 244 23.79 28.49 7.63
N ASP A 245 22.93 29.34 7.06
CA ASP A 245 23.39 30.44 6.23
C ASP A 245 24.12 31.53 7.01
N ASN A 246 23.86 31.71 8.30
CA ASN A 246 24.57 32.67 9.12
C ASN A 246 26.06 32.30 9.26
N THR A 247 26.35 31.00 9.27
CA THR A 247 27.74 30.52 9.43
C THR A 247 28.36 30.05 8.13
N LYS A 248 27.54 29.82 7.07
CA LYS A 248 27.95 29.20 5.80
C LYS A 248 28.57 27.80 6.00
N MET A 249 28.06 27.08 7.00
CA MET A 249 28.55 25.75 7.36
C MET A 249 27.44 24.72 7.27
N VAL A 250 27.84 23.50 6.94
CA VAL A 250 27.01 22.29 7.12
C VAL A 250 27.58 21.50 8.30
N THR A 251 26.79 21.31 9.33
CA THR A 251 27.12 20.44 10.48
C THR A 251 26.38 19.11 10.29
N VAL A 252 27.08 18.01 10.46
CA VAL A 252 26.49 16.66 10.36
C VAL A 252 26.49 16.00 11.73
N GLU A 253 25.32 15.59 12.15
CA GLU A 253 25.12 14.82 13.37
C GLU A 253 24.70 13.39 13.05
N LYS A 254 25.31 12.43 13.75
CA LYS A 254 24.89 11.03 13.78
C LYS A 254 24.47 10.65 15.20
N ASN A 255 23.24 10.21 15.36
CA ASN A 255 22.67 9.89 16.68
C ASN A 255 22.88 11.01 17.74
N GLY A 256 22.73 12.28 17.30
CA GLY A 256 22.91 13.46 18.16
C GLY A 256 24.36 13.86 18.44
N GLN A 257 25.34 13.22 17.83
CA GLN A 257 26.76 13.54 17.97
C GLN A 257 27.27 14.22 16.69
N VAL A 258 27.89 15.38 16.80
CA VAL A 258 28.55 16.04 15.68
C VAL A 258 29.73 15.20 15.21
N VAL A 259 29.66 14.74 13.97
CA VAL A 259 30.70 13.89 13.34
C VAL A 259 31.49 14.62 12.27
N LYS A 260 30.93 15.70 11.70
CA LYS A 260 31.59 16.49 10.68
C LYS A 260 31.03 17.91 10.61
N THR A 261 31.88 18.87 10.27
CA THR A 261 31.47 20.23 9.88
C THR A 261 32.24 20.60 8.63
N MET A 262 31.55 21.19 7.65
CA MET A 262 32.15 21.54 6.36
C MET A 262 31.65 22.90 5.85
N PRO A 263 32.54 23.72 5.25
CA PRO A 263 32.12 24.97 4.60
C PRO A 263 31.22 24.73 3.41
N THR A 264 30.22 25.58 3.22
CA THR A 264 29.34 25.55 2.06
C THR A 264 29.12 26.92 1.46
N SER A 265 28.76 26.95 0.19
CA SER A 265 28.25 28.14 -0.49
C SER A 265 26.89 27.79 -1.08
N MET A 266 25.83 28.38 -0.53
CA MET A 266 24.44 28.11 -0.92
C MET A 266 23.96 29.04 -2.01
N GLY A 267 22.66 29.05 -2.29
CA GLY A 267 22.04 29.90 -3.30
C GLY A 267 22.24 31.39 -3.01
N LYS A 268 22.68 32.14 -4.05
CA LYS A 268 22.77 33.61 -3.99
C LYS A 268 21.39 34.24 -3.77
N ASP A 269 21.31 35.48 -3.31
CA ASP A 269 20.04 36.17 -2.99
C ASP A 269 19.02 36.17 -4.14
N SER A 270 19.47 36.24 -5.38
CA SER A 270 18.59 36.18 -6.57
C SER A 270 18.09 34.77 -6.91
N SER A 271 18.62 33.74 -6.29
CA SER A 271 18.24 32.34 -6.45
C SER A 271 18.58 31.56 -5.16
N PRO A 272 17.91 31.89 -4.04
CA PRO A 272 18.30 31.38 -2.73
C PRO A 272 17.98 29.89 -2.57
N THR A 273 18.71 29.22 -1.69
CA THR A 273 18.31 27.94 -1.16
C THR A 273 17.10 28.13 -0.26
N ASN A 274 16.03 27.39 -0.45
CA ASN A 274 14.87 27.44 0.43
C ASN A 274 15.23 26.99 1.85
N ASN A 275 14.63 27.63 2.85
CA ASN A 275 14.68 27.15 4.23
C ASN A 275 13.78 25.90 4.41
N GLY A 276 14.01 25.16 5.49
CA GLY A 276 13.12 24.08 5.90
C GLY A 276 13.80 22.73 6.01
N ILE A 277 12.97 21.69 6.04
CA ILE A 277 13.39 20.30 6.22
C ILE A 277 13.32 19.57 4.88
N TYR A 278 14.41 18.96 4.52
CA TYR A 278 14.59 18.20 3.29
C TYR A 278 14.88 16.75 3.63
N ILE A 279 14.50 15.85 2.74
CA ILE A 279 14.82 14.44 2.79
C ILE A 279 15.89 14.13 1.77
N VAL A 280 16.92 13.41 2.14
CA VAL A 280 17.94 12.94 1.19
C VAL A 280 17.30 11.90 0.26
N GLY A 281 17.38 12.15 -1.04
CA GLY A 281 16.91 11.28 -2.12
C GLY A 281 18.03 10.49 -2.78
N ASP A 282 18.05 10.54 -4.13
CA ASP A 282 19.01 9.80 -4.94
C ASP A 282 20.42 10.42 -4.89
N ARG A 283 21.41 9.58 -5.06
CA ARG A 283 22.83 9.96 -5.06
C ARG A 283 23.45 9.56 -6.39
N PHE A 284 24.29 10.44 -6.92
CA PHE A 284 24.93 10.28 -8.22
C PHE A 284 26.43 10.54 -8.09
N GLU A 285 27.25 9.60 -8.50
CA GLU A 285 28.70 9.85 -8.58
C GLU A 285 29.00 10.96 -9.58
N LYS A 286 28.27 10.97 -10.69
CA LYS A 286 28.32 12.01 -11.74
C LYS A 286 26.93 12.28 -12.27
N ILE A 287 26.60 13.54 -12.47
CA ILE A 287 25.34 13.96 -13.08
C ILE A 287 25.54 15.27 -13.86
N ILE A 288 24.80 15.46 -14.93
CA ILE A 288 24.67 16.77 -15.57
C ILE A 288 23.50 17.49 -14.93
N MET A 289 23.77 18.55 -14.18
CA MET A 289 22.74 19.44 -13.67
C MET A 289 22.25 20.32 -14.81
N ASP A 290 21.00 20.16 -15.18
CA ASP A 290 20.35 20.86 -16.29
C ASP A 290 19.13 21.60 -15.75
N SER A 291 19.18 22.92 -15.74
CA SER A 291 18.12 23.79 -15.22
C SER A 291 16.78 23.62 -15.94
N SER A 292 16.80 23.15 -17.20
CA SER A 292 15.57 22.93 -17.96
C SER A 292 14.69 21.81 -17.35
N THR A 293 15.30 20.87 -16.64
CA THR A 293 14.58 19.81 -15.93
C THR A 293 13.77 20.32 -14.73
N TYR A 294 14.00 21.57 -14.32
CA TYR A 294 13.31 22.26 -13.22
C TYR A 294 12.54 23.50 -13.72
N GLY A 295 12.29 23.57 -15.04
CA GLY A 295 11.51 24.65 -15.64
C GLY A 295 12.26 25.95 -15.93
N VAL A 296 13.60 25.99 -15.77
CA VAL A 296 14.44 27.16 -16.08
C VAL A 296 15.22 26.89 -17.36
N ALA A 297 14.92 27.63 -18.44
CA ALA A 297 15.60 27.44 -19.71
C ALA A 297 17.13 27.64 -19.58
N VAL A 298 17.91 26.72 -20.13
CA VAL A 298 19.40 26.71 -19.99
C VAL A 298 20.04 28.02 -20.47
N ASN A 299 19.48 28.66 -21.47
CA ASN A 299 19.96 29.92 -22.05
C ASN A 299 19.37 31.17 -21.36
N SER A 300 18.59 31.02 -20.27
CA SER A 300 18.10 32.16 -19.50
C SER A 300 19.17 32.68 -18.51
N PRO A 301 19.01 33.88 -17.92
CA PRO A 301 19.99 34.44 -16.97
C PRO A 301 20.28 33.57 -15.76
N ASN A 302 19.32 32.73 -15.37
CA ASN A 302 19.47 31.75 -14.26
C ASN A 302 19.59 30.30 -14.78
N GLY A 303 19.75 30.12 -16.10
CA GLY A 303 19.91 28.80 -16.70
C GLY A 303 21.33 28.28 -16.55
N TYR A 304 21.45 26.97 -16.47
CA TYR A 304 22.75 26.26 -16.43
C TYR A 304 22.62 24.84 -16.97
N LYS A 305 23.77 24.35 -17.45
CA LYS A 305 23.96 22.94 -17.78
C LYS A 305 25.42 22.58 -17.44
N THR A 306 25.60 21.95 -16.29
CA THR A 306 26.92 21.79 -15.67
C THR A 306 27.10 20.33 -15.21
N PRO A 307 28.16 19.62 -15.64
CA PRO A 307 28.53 18.36 -15.04
C PRO A 307 29.07 18.58 -13.63
N VAL A 308 28.59 17.77 -12.68
CA VAL A 308 29.05 17.78 -11.31
C VAL A 308 29.31 16.35 -10.81
N ASP A 309 30.24 16.22 -9.89
CA ASP A 309 30.55 14.97 -9.22
C ASP A 309 29.92 14.95 -7.81
N TRP A 310 29.69 13.75 -7.29
CA TRP A 310 29.26 13.49 -5.89
C TRP A 310 27.99 14.26 -5.52
N ALA A 311 26.96 14.16 -6.37
CA ALA A 311 25.70 14.84 -6.14
C ALA A 311 24.75 14.01 -5.28
N THR A 312 24.27 14.62 -4.19
CA THR A 312 23.24 14.06 -3.30
C THR A 312 22.00 14.94 -3.38
N ARG A 313 20.92 14.41 -3.95
CA ARG A 313 19.64 15.12 -4.14
C ARG A 313 18.94 15.33 -2.80
N ILE A 314 18.45 16.53 -2.57
CA ILE A 314 17.60 16.86 -1.41
C ILE A 314 16.29 17.53 -1.78
N SER A 315 16.05 17.82 -3.08
CA SER A 315 14.78 18.38 -3.57
C SER A 315 14.54 17.96 -5.02
N TYR A 316 13.27 17.78 -5.39
CA TYR A 316 12.91 17.60 -6.81
C TYR A 316 12.83 18.90 -7.57
N SER A 317 12.82 20.05 -6.89
CA SER A 317 13.05 21.37 -7.50
C SER A 317 14.52 21.66 -7.85
N GLY A 318 15.42 20.68 -7.66
CA GLY A 318 16.79 20.72 -8.20
C GLY A 318 17.86 21.15 -7.20
N ILE A 319 17.63 21.01 -5.91
CA ILE A 319 18.63 21.32 -4.88
C ILE A 319 19.40 20.04 -4.51
N PHE A 320 20.73 20.15 -4.49
CA PHE A 320 21.68 19.07 -4.17
C PHE A 320 22.80 19.56 -3.27
N PHE A 321 23.41 18.66 -2.51
CA PHE A 321 24.82 18.75 -2.18
C PHE A 321 25.62 18.26 -3.38
N HIS A 322 26.66 18.97 -3.78
CA HIS A 322 27.54 18.51 -4.86
C HIS A 322 28.93 19.11 -4.81
N SER A 323 29.88 18.49 -5.47
CA SER A 323 31.22 19.01 -5.69
C SER A 323 31.19 20.27 -6.53
N ALA A 324 31.77 21.35 -6.01
CA ALA A 324 31.87 22.64 -6.69
C ALA A 324 33.28 23.24 -6.52
N PRO A 325 34.29 22.67 -7.21
CA PRO A 325 35.68 23.14 -7.08
C PRO A 325 35.87 24.58 -7.49
N TRP A 326 35.01 25.13 -8.35
CA TRP A 326 35.03 26.54 -8.82
C TRP A 326 34.61 27.55 -7.74
N SER A 327 34.01 27.14 -6.64
CA SER A 327 33.50 28.00 -5.59
C SER A 327 34.15 27.74 -4.19
N VAL A 328 35.23 26.99 -4.14
CA VAL A 328 35.91 26.66 -2.86
C VAL A 328 36.31 27.92 -2.09
N GLY A 329 36.73 29.00 -2.78
CA GLY A 329 37.07 30.28 -2.12
C GLY A 329 35.87 31.04 -1.54
N GLN A 330 34.66 30.70 -1.91
CA GLN A 330 33.42 31.29 -1.38
C GLN A 330 32.76 30.44 -0.30
N GLN A 331 33.05 29.13 -0.28
CA GLN A 331 32.53 28.24 0.75
C GLN A 331 32.96 28.66 2.15
N GLY A 332 32.00 28.77 3.05
CA GLY A 332 32.20 29.32 4.39
C GLY A 332 32.15 30.86 4.50
N TYR A 333 31.95 31.57 3.36
CA TYR A 333 31.97 33.04 3.35
C TYR A 333 30.78 33.67 2.61
N SER A 334 30.42 33.20 1.41
CA SER A 334 29.37 33.80 0.60
C SER A 334 28.61 32.81 -0.25
N ASN A 335 27.38 33.15 -0.60
CA ASN A 335 26.50 32.35 -1.41
C ASN A 335 26.65 32.70 -2.91
N THR A 336 26.87 31.69 -3.74
CA THR A 336 27.12 31.87 -5.18
C THR A 336 26.37 30.91 -6.08
N SER A 337 25.70 29.90 -5.54
CA SER A 337 24.98 28.89 -6.32
C SER A 337 23.61 29.38 -6.81
N HIS A 338 22.90 28.54 -7.56
CA HIS A 338 21.51 28.76 -7.96
C HIS A 338 20.52 27.98 -7.07
N GLY A 339 20.90 27.70 -5.82
CA GLY A 339 20.07 26.99 -4.85
C GLY A 339 20.75 25.75 -4.22
N CYS A 340 21.70 25.15 -4.91
CA CYS A 340 22.44 23.99 -4.39
C CYS A 340 23.38 24.35 -3.24
N LEU A 341 23.77 23.33 -2.46
CA LEU A 341 24.78 23.42 -1.42
C LEU A 341 26.13 22.99 -2.02
N ASN A 342 26.92 23.99 -2.44
CA ASN A 342 28.23 23.79 -3.03
C ASN A 342 29.22 23.38 -1.94
N LEU A 343 29.93 22.29 -2.14
CA LEU A 343 30.93 21.77 -1.25
C LEU A 343 32.28 21.58 -1.97
N SER A 344 33.34 21.44 -1.18
CA SER A 344 34.63 21.00 -1.72
C SER A 344 34.48 19.59 -2.31
N PRO A 345 35.33 19.18 -3.27
CA PRO A 345 35.28 17.82 -3.84
C PRO A 345 35.35 16.73 -2.76
N SER A 346 36.18 16.91 -1.75
CA SER A 346 36.33 15.95 -0.66
C SER A 346 35.10 15.90 0.26
N ASP A 347 34.47 17.05 0.54
CA ASP A 347 33.28 17.11 1.39
C ASP A 347 32.04 16.60 0.68
N ALA A 348 31.87 16.93 -0.62
CA ALA A 348 30.79 16.38 -1.43
C ALA A 348 30.87 14.87 -1.54
N ARG A 349 32.06 14.32 -1.77
CA ARG A 349 32.28 12.88 -1.75
C ARG A 349 31.96 12.26 -0.40
N TRP A 350 32.36 12.91 0.69
CA TRP A 350 32.05 12.45 2.04
C TRP A 350 30.52 12.40 2.26
N VAL A 351 29.76 13.44 1.86
CA VAL A 351 28.29 13.46 1.93
C VAL A 351 27.69 12.30 1.10
N TYR A 352 28.16 12.13 -0.12
CA TYR A 352 27.71 11.03 -1.01
C TYR A 352 27.92 9.65 -0.38
N GLU A 353 29.08 9.41 0.23
CA GLU A 353 29.45 8.12 0.84
C GLU A 353 28.76 7.88 2.19
N ASN A 354 28.46 8.95 2.96
CA ASN A 354 27.97 8.85 4.33
C ASN A 354 26.50 9.21 4.52
N SER A 355 25.78 9.57 3.47
CA SER A 355 24.34 9.76 3.48
C SER A 355 23.60 8.57 2.90
N LYS A 356 22.32 8.42 3.25
CA LYS A 356 21.41 7.45 2.68
C LYS A 356 20.05 8.09 2.40
N ARG A 357 19.27 7.46 1.53
CA ARG A 357 17.87 7.86 1.31
C ARG A 357 17.15 7.99 2.64
N GLY A 358 16.40 9.08 2.81
CA GLY A 358 15.65 9.30 4.04
C GLY A 358 16.42 10.00 5.17
N ASP A 359 17.72 10.27 5.03
CA ASP A 359 18.41 11.15 5.97
C ASP A 359 17.83 12.57 5.89
N ILE A 360 17.96 13.32 6.96
CA ILE A 360 17.41 14.68 7.06
C ILE A 360 18.46 15.73 6.74
N THR A 361 18.06 16.72 5.95
CA THR A 361 18.78 17.97 5.80
C THR A 361 17.91 19.13 6.28
N ILE A 362 18.43 19.98 7.15
CA ILE A 362 17.79 21.20 7.64
C ILE A 362 18.55 22.38 7.06
N VAL A 363 17.87 23.22 6.28
CA VAL A 363 18.42 24.50 5.80
C VAL A 363 17.76 25.63 6.59
N LYS A 364 18.54 26.55 7.10
CA LYS A 364 18.05 27.65 7.91
C LYS A 364 18.79 28.96 7.65
N ASN A 365 18.12 30.06 8.00
CA ASN A 365 18.65 31.42 7.98
C ASN A 365 19.01 31.97 6.58
N THR A 366 18.56 31.31 5.50
CA THR A 366 18.68 31.89 4.15
C THR A 366 17.60 32.94 3.91
N VAL A 367 17.75 33.73 2.86
CA VAL A 367 16.72 34.69 2.41
C VAL A 367 15.59 34.01 1.62
N GLY A 368 15.67 32.70 1.37
CA GLY A 368 14.68 31.93 0.63
C GLY A 368 13.43 31.62 1.47
N ASP A 369 12.33 31.32 0.76
CA ASP A 369 11.09 30.83 1.35
C ASP A 369 11.28 29.44 1.95
N ILE A 370 10.24 28.88 2.56
CA ILE A 370 10.21 27.48 3.00
C ILE A 370 10.05 26.56 1.78
N LEU A 371 10.82 25.47 1.73
CA LEU A 371 10.64 24.43 0.71
C LEU A 371 9.19 23.93 0.70
N PRO A 372 8.50 23.92 -0.46
CA PRO A 372 7.16 23.37 -0.53
C PRO A 372 7.10 21.92 0.00
N GLY A 373 6.14 21.63 0.87
CA GLY A 373 5.97 20.28 1.41
C GLY A 373 5.62 19.23 0.35
N THR A 374 5.13 19.67 -0.81
CA THR A 374 4.82 18.83 -1.98
C THR A 374 5.93 18.79 -3.03
N ASP A 375 7.12 19.31 -2.71
CA ASP A 375 8.32 19.23 -3.60
C ASP A 375 8.66 17.76 -3.96
N GLY A 376 8.32 16.83 -3.10
CA GLY A 376 8.62 15.42 -3.23
C GLY A 376 9.74 14.92 -2.27
N LEU A 377 10.50 15.84 -1.67
CA LEU A 377 11.44 15.58 -0.58
C LEU A 377 11.27 16.59 0.57
N GLY A 378 10.14 17.31 0.58
CA GLY A 378 9.81 18.36 1.54
C GLY A 378 8.71 18.02 2.54
N ASP A 379 8.30 16.76 2.66
CA ASP A 379 7.12 16.30 3.42
C ASP A 379 7.02 16.85 4.85
N TRP A 380 8.18 17.04 5.50
CA TRP A 380 8.26 17.51 6.88
C TRP A 380 7.97 19.00 7.05
N ASN A 381 7.85 19.75 5.94
CA ASN A 381 7.44 21.16 5.96
C ASN A 381 5.91 21.33 5.98
N ILE A 382 5.14 20.25 5.76
CA ILE A 382 3.69 20.26 5.99
C ILE A 382 3.47 20.07 7.49
N PRO A 383 2.80 21.01 8.19
CA PRO A 383 2.49 20.88 9.60
C PRO A 383 1.72 19.59 9.91
N TRP A 384 2.03 18.93 11.02
CA TRP A 384 1.41 17.64 11.37
C TRP A 384 -0.12 17.69 11.39
N ALA A 385 -0.71 18.75 11.93
CA ALA A 385 -2.16 18.90 11.95
C ALA A 385 -2.79 18.85 10.55
N GLN A 386 -2.14 19.49 9.57
CA GLN A 386 -2.55 19.45 8.16
C GLN A 386 -2.32 18.08 7.55
N TRP A 387 -1.17 17.48 7.80
CA TRP A 387 -0.84 16.13 7.32
C TRP A 387 -1.82 15.09 7.86
N LYS A 388 -2.11 15.12 9.16
CA LYS A 388 -3.04 14.20 9.83
C LYS A 388 -4.48 14.37 9.37
N ALA A 389 -4.91 15.59 9.08
CA ALA A 389 -6.22 15.84 8.49
C ALA A 389 -6.37 15.17 7.11
N GLY A 390 -5.26 15.00 6.39
CA GLY A 390 -5.25 14.41 5.06
C GLY A 390 -5.90 15.30 4.00
N ASN A 391 -5.89 14.84 2.76
CA ASN A 391 -6.45 15.54 1.60
C ASN A 391 -7.04 14.57 0.56
N ALA A 392 -7.46 13.40 0.99
CA ALA A 392 -8.06 12.40 0.10
C ALA A 392 -9.39 12.86 -0.51
N ASP A 393 -10.10 13.78 0.16
CA ASP A 393 -11.35 14.37 -0.31
C ASP A 393 -11.16 15.58 -1.23
N ASP A 394 -9.93 16.09 -1.35
CA ASP A 394 -9.64 17.23 -2.21
C ASP A 394 -9.68 16.81 -3.68
N ASN A 395 -10.78 17.07 -4.35
CA ASN A 395 -10.88 16.97 -5.82
C ASN A 395 -10.08 18.13 -6.44
N ARG A 396 -8.77 17.96 -6.62
CA ARG A 396 -7.92 18.92 -7.33
C ARG A 396 -7.51 18.40 -8.70
#